data_814055d5f9eb458180c7d48bfdddbbb2
#
_entry.id   814055d5f9eb458180c7d48bfdddbbb2
#
_cell.length_a   1.000
_cell.length_b   1.000
_cell.length_c   1.000
_cell.angle_alpha   90.00
_cell.angle_beta   90.00
_cell.angle_gamma   90.00
#
_symmetry.space_group_name_H-M   'P 1'
#
loop_
_entity.id
_entity.type
_entity.pdbx_description
1 polymer ?
#
loop_
_entity_poly.entity_id
_entity_poly.type
_entity_poly.pdbx_seq_one_letter_code
_entity_poly.pdbx_strand_id
1 'polypeptide(L)'
;MSSMIETKSASVISEINMNRLCRDMKDVSLEGPTRIGYYSSYKNDEKESVFLPDKSSLAYLDLPNPVYIDCLQGYDKKAKYGHILRGEMLMLRWVLNNKATMQKFPSDFICYNGLLRDLMNVKYTDADWNISATKIEGKIILNRKATIEAKERVETQCKRANQSSYVADNLPRLITKNINHSQCSSRRLKDSFHGVFHTKVGSHRILHAGYLDCVESEQELTKPFDEMKFVSIKKFNASRQSHSTFQAYNWWSLAKLAAVDTIVRVKCDWDFMVKKIDI
;
A
#
# COMPACT_ATOMS: atom_id res chain seq x y z
N MET A 1 17.19 -21.28 -27.63
CA MET A 1 17.59 -19.94 -28.12
C MET A 1 17.04 -18.92 -27.15
N SER A 2 17.87 -18.45 -26.24
CA SER A 2 17.50 -17.39 -25.26
C SER A 2 17.67 -16.05 -25.97
N SER A 3 16.56 -15.37 -26.30
CA SER A 3 16.63 -14.01 -26.81
C SER A 3 17.01 -13.08 -25.64
N MET A 4 18.23 -12.60 -25.63
CA MET A 4 18.65 -11.48 -24.81
C MET A 4 17.72 -10.30 -25.13
N ILE A 5 16.86 -9.94 -24.16
CA ILE A 5 16.15 -8.66 -24.21
C ILE A 5 17.21 -7.59 -23.90
N GLU A 6 17.66 -6.89 -24.93
CA GLU A 6 18.46 -5.68 -24.75
C GLU A 6 17.67 -4.70 -23.88
N THR A 7 18.13 -4.50 -22.65
CA THR A 7 17.62 -3.44 -21.79
C THR A 7 18.10 -2.12 -22.36
N LYS A 8 17.28 -1.45 -23.18
CA LYS A 8 17.50 -0.05 -23.54
C LYS A 8 17.67 0.75 -22.26
N SER A 9 18.75 1.50 -22.16
CA SER A 9 19.01 2.41 -21.03
C SER A 9 17.80 3.36 -20.87
N ALA A 10 17.27 3.48 -19.65
CA ALA A 10 16.21 4.42 -19.38
C ALA A 10 16.74 5.84 -19.57
N SER A 11 16.08 6.62 -20.45
CA SER A 11 16.36 8.04 -20.64
C SER A 11 15.43 8.88 -19.75
N VAL A 12 15.93 10.01 -19.26
CA VAL A 12 15.08 11.03 -18.62
C VAL A 12 14.22 11.66 -19.71
N ILE A 13 12.90 11.52 -19.59
CA ILE A 13 11.95 12.07 -20.57
C ILE A 13 11.57 13.50 -20.19
N SER A 14 11.40 13.76 -18.90
CA SER A 14 11.00 15.08 -18.39
C SER A 14 11.36 15.24 -16.92
N GLU A 15 11.73 16.45 -16.55
CA GLU A 15 11.82 16.92 -15.18
C GLU A 15 10.73 17.94 -14.93
N ILE A 16 9.96 17.76 -13.87
CA ILE A 16 8.82 18.61 -13.53
C ILE A 16 9.09 19.31 -12.20
N ASN A 17 9.15 20.63 -12.23
CA ASN A 17 9.21 21.43 -11.01
C ASN A 17 7.79 21.63 -10.46
N MET A 18 7.46 20.92 -9.38
CA MET A 18 6.11 20.90 -8.81
C MET A 18 5.69 22.23 -8.20
N ASN A 19 6.62 23.05 -7.68
CA ASN A 19 6.30 24.39 -7.18
C ASN A 19 5.75 25.31 -8.27
N ARG A 20 6.17 25.08 -9.50
CA ARG A 20 5.69 25.81 -10.67
C ARG A 20 4.32 25.31 -11.13
N LEU A 21 4.14 23.99 -11.14
CA LEU A 21 2.92 23.33 -11.61
C LEU A 21 1.72 23.61 -10.66
N CYS A 22 1.93 23.62 -9.35
CA CYS A 22 0.87 23.83 -8.37
C CYS A 22 0.19 25.21 -8.45
N ARG A 23 0.81 26.20 -9.11
CA ARG A 23 0.20 27.53 -9.31
C ARG A 23 -0.87 27.54 -10.39
N ASP A 24 -0.78 26.65 -11.37
CA ASP A 24 -1.62 26.62 -12.57
C ASP A 24 -2.60 25.45 -12.59
N MET A 25 -2.68 24.67 -11.50
CA MET A 25 -3.58 23.50 -11.44
C MET A 25 -5.04 23.94 -11.39
N LYS A 26 -5.80 23.49 -12.39
CA LYS A 26 -7.27 23.54 -12.38
C LYS A 26 -7.79 22.38 -11.53
N ASP A 27 -8.98 22.56 -10.95
CA ASP A 27 -9.68 21.47 -10.28
C ASP A 27 -9.93 20.33 -11.26
N VAL A 28 -9.47 19.14 -10.90
CA VAL A 28 -9.64 17.93 -11.69
C VAL A 28 -10.59 16.99 -10.95
N SER A 29 -11.63 16.53 -11.64
CA SER A 29 -12.59 15.59 -11.06
C SER A 29 -11.94 14.23 -10.80
N LEU A 30 -12.28 13.64 -9.64
CA LEU A 30 -11.92 12.28 -9.27
C LEU A 30 -13.20 11.45 -9.18
N GLU A 31 -13.38 10.48 -10.11
CA GLU A 31 -14.50 9.55 -10.14
C GLU A 31 -14.02 8.16 -9.70
N GLY A 32 -14.71 7.54 -8.76
CA GLY A 32 -14.34 6.28 -8.12
C GLY A 32 -13.60 6.52 -6.79
N PRO A 33 -12.78 5.56 -6.32
CA PRO A 33 -12.41 4.29 -6.96
C PRO A 33 -13.54 3.25 -6.98
N THR A 34 -13.63 2.50 -8.07
CA THR A 34 -14.47 1.32 -8.18
C THR A 34 -13.62 0.09 -7.90
N ARG A 35 -14.03 -0.76 -6.97
CA ARG A 35 -13.37 -2.04 -6.69
C ARG A 35 -13.70 -3.04 -7.79
N ILE A 36 -12.70 -3.53 -8.53
CA ILE A 36 -12.90 -4.42 -9.69
C ILE A 36 -12.24 -5.78 -9.54
N GLY A 37 -11.47 -5.99 -8.48
CA GLY A 37 -10.86 -7.26 -8.19
C GLY A 37 -9.87 -7.19 -7.03
N TYR A 38 -9.24 -8.32 -6.77
CA TYR A 38 -8.29 -8.49 -5.66
C TYR A 38 -7.26 -9.58 -5.99
N TYR A 39 -6.23 -9.64 -5.17
CA TYR A 39 -5.29 -10.76 -5.11
C TYR A 39 -4.59 -10.80 -3.76
N SER A 40 -4.12 -11.98 -3.39
CA SER A 40 -3.22 -12.19 -2.26
C SER A 40 -1.77 -12.24 -2.73
N SER A 41 -0.85 -11.89 -1.86
CA SER A 41 0.59 -12.10 -2.08
C SER A 41 1.29 -12.44 -0.78
N TYR A 42 2.39 -13.20 -0.89
CA TYR A 42 3.28 -13.47 0.23
C TYR A 42 4.74 -13.51 -0.24
N LYS A 43 5.68 -13.52 0.69
CA LYS A 43 7.09 -13.77 0.41
C LYS A 43 7.41 -15.23 0.68
N ASN A 44 7.97 -15.94 -0.32
CA ASN A 44 8.50 -17.27 -0.12
C ASN A 44 9.84 -17.22 0.66
N ASP A 45 10.42 -18.39 0.93
CA ASP A 45 11.68 -18.49 1.70
C ASP A 45 12.86 -17.83 0.96
N GLU A 46 12.81 -17.77 -0.35
CA GLU A 46 13.77 -17.07 -1.24
C GLU A 46 13.54 -15.56 -1.30
N LYS A 47 12.58 -15.04 -0.51
CA LYS A 47 12.14 -13.63 -0.47
C LYS A 47 11.54 -13.11 -1.77
N GLU A 48 11.11 -14.00 -2.66
CA GLU A 48 10.37 -13.63 -3.85
C GLU A 48 8.89 -13.40 -3.55
N SER A 49 8.27 -12.47 -4.29
CA SER A 49 6.84 -12.21 -4.17
C SER A 49 6.05 -13.24 -4.97
N VAL A 50 5.19 -13.99 -4.29
CA VAL A 50 4.25 -14.93 -4.89
C VAL A 50 2.88 -14.29 -5.01
N PHE A 51 2.28 -14.41 -6.19
CA PHE A 51 0.93 -13.94 -6.49
C PHE A 51 -0.06 -15.10 -6.37
N LEU A 52 -1.18 -14.86 -5.68
CA LEU A 52 -2.31 -15.79 -5.57
C LEU A 52 -3.61 -15.07 -6.00
N PRO A 53 -4.38 -15.62 -6.95
CA PRO A 53 -5.62 -15.00 -7.43
C PRO A 53 -6.81 -15.30 -6.50
N ASP A 54 -6.61 -15.19 -5.19
CA ASP A 54 -7.58 -15.58 -4.17
C ASP A 54 -7.65 -14.60 -2.99
N LYS A 55 -8.41 -14.94 -1.97
CA LYS A 55 -8.58 -14.20 -0.71
C LYS A 55 -7.75 -14.77 0.45
N SER A 56 -6.72 -15.60 0.18
CA SER A 56 -5.98 -16.32 1.23
C SER A 56 -5.31 -15.40 2.24
N SER A 57 -4.91 -14.19 1.86
CA SER A 57 -4.33 -13.19 2.77
C SER A 57 -5.36 -12.20 3.34
N LEU A 58 -6.66 -12.35 3.02
CA LEU A 58 -7.69 -11.50 3.59
C LEU A 58 -7.88 -11.80 5.07
N ALA A 59 -7.96 -10.77 5.89
CA ALA A 59 -8.16 -10.86 7.32
C ALA A 59 -9.33 -9.98 7.78
N TYR A 60 -9.83 -10.19 8.98
CA TYR A 60 -10.78 -9.32 9.65
C TYR A 60 -10.20 -8.73 10.93
N LEU A 61 -10.73 -7.59 11.37
CA LEU A 61 -10.31 -6.92 12.58
C LEU A 61 -10.70 -7.78 13.80
N ASP A 62 -9.72 -8.10 14.64
CA ASP A 62 -9.88 -8.85 15.88
C ASP A 62 -9.10 -8.17 16.99
N LEU A 63 -9.79 -7.32 17.73
CA LEU A 63 -9.18 -6.53 18.80
C LEU A 63 -9.12 -7.34 20.09
N PRO A 64 -7.95 -7.53 20.70
CA PRO A 64 -7.85 -8.20 22.01
C PRO A 64 -8.52 -7.37 23.10
N ASN A 65 -9.15 -8.04 24.03
CA ASN A 65 -9.75 -7.44 25.22
C ASN A 65 -9.23 -8.16 26.49
N PRO A 66 -8.47 -7.51 27.39
CA PRO A 66 -8.02 -6.10 27.35
C PRO A 66 -6.97 -5.83 26.26
N VAL A 67 -6.90 -4.58 25.84
CA VAL A 67 -5.90 -4.12 24.86
C VAL A 67 -4.53 -4.01 25.53
N TYR A 68 -3.72 -5.05 25.41
CA TYR A 68 -2.33 -5.06 25.88
C TYR A 68 -1.47 -5.75 24.83
N ILE A 69 -0.86 -4.96 23.96
CA ILE A 69 -0.11 -5.48 22.81
C ILE A 69 1.29 -4.90 22.81
N ASP A 70 2.30 -5.77 22.84
CA ASP A 70 3.68 -5.42 22.51
C ASP A 70 3.87 -5.51 20.99
N CYS A 71 3.96 -4.34 20.34
CA CYS A 71 4.15 -4.28 18.90
C CYS A 71 5.56 -4.69 18.44
N LEU A 72 6.52 -4.84 19.36
CA LEU A 72 7.86 -5.34 19.09
C LEU A 72 7.98 -6.86 19.18
N GLN A 73 6.90 -7.56 19.48
CA GLN A 73 6.92 -9.03 19.52
C GLN A 73 7.46 -9.61 18.19
N GLY A 74 8.57 -10.37 18.29
CA GLY A 74 9.24 -10.96 17.13
C GLY A 74 10.20 -10.02 16.38
N TYR A 75 10.52 -8.84 16.93
CA TYR A 75 11.47 -7.92 16.33
C TYR A 75 12.90 -8.50 16.34
N ASP A 76 13.48 -8.64 15.14
CA ASP A 76 14.90 -8.99 15.00
C ASP A 76 15.76 -7.71 14.91
N LYS A 77 16.66 -7.56 15.87
CA LYS A 77 17.59 -6.41 15.94
C LYS A 77 18.59 -6.36 14.77
N LYS A 78 18.86 -7.52 14.14
CA LYS A 78 19.79 -7.62 13.00
C LYS A 78 19.12 -7.36 11.66
N ALA A 79 17.79 -7.49 11.60
CA ALA A 79 17.04 -7.26 10.36
C ALA A 79 16.83 -5.75 10.10
N LYS A 80 16.85 -5.38 8.83
CA LYS A 80 16.44 -4.05 8.37
C LYS A 80 14.99 -4.08 7.93
N TYR A 81 14.21 -3.17 8.49
CA TYR A 81 12.80 -2.98 8.16
C TYR A 81 12.63 -1.62 7.47
N GLY A 82 11.75 -1.58 6.51
CA GLY A 82 11.44 -0.38 5.74
C GLY A 82 11.05 -0.75 4.31
N HIS A 83 10.21 0.07 3.73
CA HIS A 83 9.75 -0.14 2.36
C HIS A 83 10.75 0.46 1.37
N ILE A 84 11.70 -0.32 0.91
CA ILE A 84 12.36 -0.02 -0.36
C ILE A 84 11.36 -0.41 -1.44
N LEU A 85 10.97 0.55 -2.26
CA LEU A 85 10.09 0.32 -3.39
C LEU A 85 10.76 -0.71 -4.33
N ARG A 86 10.27 -1.94 -4.30
CA ARG A 86 10.71 -2.98 -5.22
C ARG A 86 9.83 -2.91 -6.46
N GLY A 87 10.45 -2.98 -7.62
CA GLY A 87 9.79 -2.82 -8.92
C GLY A 87 8.87 -3.97 -9.35
N GLU A 88 8.55 -4.90 -8.45
CA GLU A 88 7.66 -6.02 -8.77
C GLU A 88 6.21 -5.55 -8.84
N MET A 89 5.66 -5.56 -10.02
CA MET A 89 4.25 -5.21 -10.23
C MET A 89 3.39 -6.48 -10.31
N LEU A 90 3.10 -7.11 -9.16
CA LEU A 90 2.22 -8.29 -9.08
C LEU A 90 0.83 -8.03 -9.67
N MET A 91 0.38 -6.78 -9.65
CA MET A 91 -0.86 -6.38 -10.30
C MET A 91 -0.88 -6.70 -11.80
N LEU A 92 0.25 -6.72 -12.49
CA LEU A 92 0.29 -7.10 -13.91
C LEU A 92 -0.08 -8.58 -14.11
N ARG A 93 0.24 -9.46 -13.16
CA ARG A 93 -0.24 -10.85 -13.17
C ARG A 93 -1.76 -10.90 -13.05
N TRP A 94 -2.35 -10.05 -12.19
CA TRP A 94 -3.80 -9.93 -12.09
C TRP A 94 -4.41 -9.47 -13.41
N VAL A 95 -3.85 -8.45 -14.07
CA VAL A 95 -4.30 -7.94 -15.37
C VAL A 95 -4.32 -9.04 -16.43
N LEU A 96 -3.25 -9.84 -16.50
CA LEU A 96 -3.14 -10.94 -17.46
C LEU A 96 -4.20 -12.03 -17.21
N ASN A 97 -4.54 -12.29 -15.96
CA ASN A 97 -5.52 -13.31 -15.58
C ASN A 97 -6.98 -12.82 -15.67
N ASN A 98 -7.23 -11.51 -15.78
CA ASN A 98 -8.56 -10.93 -15.72
C ASN A 98 -8.93 -10.12 -16.99
N LYS A 99 -8.65 -10.67 -18.18
CA LYS A 99 -8.87 -9.99 -19.46
C LYS A 99 -10.30 -9.50 -19.67
N ALA A 100 -11.31 -10.29 -19.27
CA ALA A 100 -12.72 -9.91 -19.38
C ALA A 100 -13.06 -8.67 -18.52
N THR A 101 -12.52 -8.59 -17.29
CA THR A 101 -12.66 -7.41 -16.43
C THR A 101 -11.97 -6.20 -17.05
N MET A 102 -10.80 -6.38 -17.65
CA MET A 102 -10.06 -5.31 -18.33
C MET A 102 -10.76 -4.76 -19.57
N GLN A 103 -11.61 -5.56 -20.22
CA GLN A 103 -12.47 -5.07 -21.33
C GLN A 103 -13.59 -4.17 -20.81
N LYS A 104 -14.18 -4.50 -19.64
CA LYS A 104 -15.23 -3.68 -18.99
C LYS A 104 -14.68 -2.38 -18.39
N PHE A 105 -13.45 -2.41 -17.91
CA PHE A 105 -12.76 -1.27 -17.27
C PHE A 105 -11.49 -0.89 -18.04
N PRO A 106 -11.64 -0.30 -19.25
CA PRO A 106 -10.50 0.12 -20.04
C PRO A 106 -9.69 1.18 -19.30
N SER A 107 -8.37 1.07 -19.33
CA SER A 107 -7.46 1.97 -18.61
C SER A 107 -6.34 2.46 -19.51
N ASP A 108 -5.95 3.71 -19.30
CA ASP A 108 -4.85 4.37 -20.02
C ASP A 108 -3.54 4.21 -19.22
N PHE A 109 -3.66 4.26 -17.89
CA PHE A 109 -2.54 4.14 -16.96
C PHE A 109 -2.72 2.97 -16.00
N ILE A 110 -1.59 2.39 -15.60
CA ILE A 110 -1.51 1.31 -14.59
C ILE A 110 -0.46 1.71 -13.55
N CYS A 111 -0.81 1.71 -12.26
CA CYS A 111 0.13 2.05 -11.18
C CYS A 111 -0.32 1.49 -9.83
N TYR A 112 0.47 1.71 -8.78
CA TYR A 112 0.06 1.44 -7.40
C TYR A 112 -0.48 2.70 -6.70
N ASN A 113 -1.36 2.50 -5.72
CA ASN A 113 -1.94 3.56 -4.89
C ASN A 113 -0.89 4.49 -4.27
N GLY A 114 0.30 3.96 -3.95
CA GLY A 114 1.39 4.76 -3.41
C GLY A 114 1.83 5.89 -4.32
N LEU A 115 1.85 5.67 -5.64
CA LEU A 115 2.16 6.73 -6.61
C LEU A 115 1.04 7.77 -6.68
N LEU A 116 -0.22 7.32 -6.74
CA LEU A 116 -1.37 8.24 -6.77
C LEU A 116 -1.46 9.07 -5.48
N ARG A 117 -1.20 8.47 -4.32
CA ARG A 117 -1.09 9.19 -3.05
C ARG A 117 -0.02 10.28 -3.11
N ASP A 118 1.15 9.98 -3.64
CA ASP A 118 2.24 10.96 -3.74
C ASP A 118 1.83 12.13 -4.65
N LEU A 119 1.18 11.84 -5.77
CA LEU A 119 0.62 12.87 -6.66
C LEU A 119 -0.46 13.72 -5.96
N MET A 120 -1.36 13.11 -5.19
CA MET A 120 -2.37 13.85 -4.42
C MET A 120 -1.75 14.73 -3.33
N ASN A 121 -0.64 14.31 -2.78
CA ASN A 121 0.00 14.98 -1.63
C ASN A 121 1.21 15.85 -2.03
N VAL A 122 1.47 16.03 -3.31
CA VAL A 122 2.65 16.76 -3.81
C VAL A 122 2.77 18.15 -3.21
N LYS A 123 1.66 18.85 -2.99
CA LYS A 123 1.62 20.20 -2.40
C LYS A 123 2.13 20.23 -0.94
N TYR A 124 2.18 19.10 -0.28
CA TYR A 124 2.51 18.98 1.14
C TYR A 124 3.85 18.28 1.41
N THR A 125 4.65 18.06 0.37
CA THR A 125 5.95 17.40 0.51
C THR A 125 6.99 18.02 -0.42
N ASP A 126 8.19 18.18 0.09
CA ASP A 126 9.36 18.63 -0.68
C ASP A 126 10.23 17.44 -1.17
N ALA A 127 9.73 16.21 -1.02
CA ALA A 127 10.48 15.01 -1.41
C ALA A 127 10.48 14.81 -2.92
N ASP A 128 11.64 14.57 -3.49
CA ASP A 128 11.78 14.20 -4.90
C ASP A 128 11.30 12.78 -5.17
N TRP A 129 10.81 12.57 -6.38
CA TRP A 129 10.38 11.26 -6.85
C TRP A 129 10.97 10.91 -8.21
N ASN A 130 11.30 9.64 -8.36
CA ASN A 130 11.64 9.06 -9.64
C ASN A 130 10.48 8.15 -10.10
N ILE A 131 9.91 8.45 -11.24
CA ILE A 131 8.84 7.68 -11.86
C ILE A 131 9.35 7.13 -13.18
N SER A 132 9.29 5.80 -13.35
CA SER A 132 9.49 5.19 -14.65
C SER A 132 8.15 4.99 -15.35
N ALA A 133 8.10 5.33 -16.64
CA ALA A 133 6.96 5.09 -17.50
C ALA A 133 7.35 4.06 -18.58
N THR A 134 6.53 3.04 -18.75
CA THR A 134 6.72 2.02 -19.78
C THR A 134 5.42 1.84 -20.55
N LYS A 135 5.46 1.97 -21.87
CA LYS A 135 4.28 1.77 -22.72
C LYS A 135 4.24 0.33 -23.22
N ILE A 136 3.17 -0.38 -22.92
CA ILE A 136 2.94 -1.77 -23.36
C ILE A 136 1.49 -1.87 -23.84
N GLU A 137 1.28 -2.34 -25.06
CA GLU A 137 -0.06 -2.57 -25.64
C GLU A 137 -1.01 -1.37 -25.48
N GLY A 138 -0.50 -0.17 -25.75
CA GLY A 138 -1.27 1.07 -25.66
C GLY A 138 -1.50 1.62 -24.26
N LYS A 139 -1.11 0.90 -23.21
CA LYS A 139 -1.20 1.32 -21.81
C LYS A 139 0.14 1.84 -21.29
N ILE A 140 0.10 2.81 -20.39
CA ILE A 140 1.28 3.38 -19.75
C ILE A 140 1.36 2.84 -18.32
N ILE A 141 2.39 2.05 -18.05
CA ILE A 141 2.68 1.52 -16.72
C ILE A 141 3.60 2.51 -16.02
N LEU A 142 3.12 3.06 -14.90
CA LEU A 142 3.87 3.99 -14.06
C LEU A 142 4.37 3.28 -12.81
N ASN A 143 5.68 3.31 -12.59
CA ASN A 143 6.28 2.70 -11.42
C ASN A 143 7.18 3.71 -10.71
N ARG A 144 6.95 3.88 -9.40
CA ARG A 144 7.80 4.69 -8.55
C ARG A 144 9.11 3.97 -8.26
N LYS A 145 10.23 4.62 -8.50
CA LYS A 145 11.56 4.13 -8.14
C LYS A 145 12.07 4.85 -6.89
N ALA A 146 12.79 4.13 -6.04
CA ALA A 146 13.45 4.75 -4.90
C ALA A 146 14.57 5.68 -5.39
N THR A 147 14.59 6.90 -4.88
CA THR A 147 15.73 7.82 -5.05
C THR A 147 16.94 7.33 -4.28
N ILE A 148 18.13 7.89 -4.57
CA ILE A 148 19.36 7.54 -3.85
C ILE A 148 19.18 7.87 -2.36
N GLU A 149 18.66 9.05 -2.04
CA GLU A 149 18.42 9.53 -0.68
C GLU A 149 17.42 8.62 0.08
N ALA A 150 16.39 8.12 -0.61
CA ALA A 150 15.43 7.18 -0.01
C ALA A 150 16.08 5.84 0.35
N LYS A 151 17.02 5.34 -0.46
CA LYS A 151 17.79 4.12 -0.18
C LYS A 151 18.74 4.33 0.99
N GLU A 152 19.52 5.41 0.96
CA GLU A 152 20.46 5.78 2.04
C GLU A 152 19.72 5.94 3.37
N ARG A 153 18.54 6.56 3.37
CA ARG A 153 17.72 6.72 4.58
C ARG A 153 17.31 5.38 5.20
N VAL A 154 17.05 4.35 4.40
CA VAL A 154 16.74 3.01 4.92
C VAL A 154 18.01 2.33 5.45
N GLU A 155 19.14 2.51 4.77
CA GLU A 155 20.43 1.91 5.17
C GLU A 155 20.97 2.53 6.45
N THR A 156 20.84 3.84 6.62
CA THR A 156 21.38 4.61 7.76
C THR A 156 20.37 4.84 8.88
N GLN A 157 19.16 4.27 8.77
CA GLN A 157 18.11 4.52 9.76
C GLN A 157 18.57 4.09 11.16
N CYS A 158 18.26 4.92 12.17
CA CYS A 158 18.56 4.62 13.55
C CYS A 158 17.70 3.46 14.06
N LYS A 159 18.13 2.84 15.17
CA LYS A 159 17.40 1.71 15.81
C LYS A 159 15.90 2.02 15.99
N ARG A 160 15.57 3.23 16.44
CA ARG A 160 14.19 3.65 16.67
C ARG A 160 13.35 3.69 15.39
N ALA A 161 13.93 4.20 14.30
CA ALA A 161 13.27 4.23 12.99
C ALA A 161 13.05 2.81 12.46
N ASN A 162 14.04 1.92 12.64
CA ASN A 162 13.93 0.51 12.27
C ASN A 162 12.82 -0.22 13.05
N GLN A 163 12.75 -0.03 14.37
CA GLN A 163 11.65 -0.53 15.20
C GLN A 163 10.30 0.02 14.76
N SER A 164 10.22 1.33 14.47
CA SER A 164 8.98 1.97 14.01
C SER A 164 8.49 1.40 12.67
N SER A 165 9.41 1.07 11.76
CA SER A 165 9.09 0.41 10.48
C SER A 165 8.58 -1.01 10.71
N TYR A 166 9.25 -1.78 11.58
CA TYR A 166 8.79 -3.11 11.95
C TYR A 166 7.38 -3.09 12.54
N VAL A 167 7.13 -2.18 13.49
CA VAL A 167 5.82 -2.07 14.14
C VAL A 167 4.72 -1.71 13.15
N ALA A 168 5.00 -0.87 12.15
CA ALA A 168 4.01 -0.56 11.13
C ALA A 168 3.58 -1.80 10.31
N ASP A 169 4.51 -2.71 10.05
CA ASP A 169 4.24 -3.97 9.33
C ASP A 169 3.64 -5.05 10.24
N ASN A 170 4.02 -5.07 11.52
CA ASN A 170 3.62 -6.10 12.48
C ASN A 170 2.23 -5.84 13.09
N LEU A 171 1.87 -4.59 13.29
CA LEU A 171 0.64 -4.20 13.98
C LEU A 171 -0.64 -4.79 13.36
N PRO A 172 -0.85 -4.75 12.02
CA PRO A 172 -2.01 -5.39 11.42
C PRO A 172 -2.11 -6.88 11.77
N ARG A 173 -0.97 -7.57 11.82
CA ARG A 173 -0.92 -8.99 12.18
C ARG A 173 -1.35 -9.28 13.62
N LEU A 174 -1.09 -8.34 14.55
CA LEU A 174 -1.39 -8.50 15.97
C LEU A 174 -2.85 -8.23 16.32
N ILE A 175 -3.58 -7.51 15.46
CA ILE A 175 -4.97 -7.09 15.70
C ILE A 175 -5.93 -7.57 14.62
N THR A 176 -5.51 -8.54 13.80
CA THR A 176 -6.38 -9.15 12.78
C THR A 176 -6.26 -10.67 12.79
N LYS A 177 -7.32 -11.34 12.39
CA LYS A 177 -7.36 -12.80 12.17
C LYS A 177 -7.62 -13.12 10.71
N ASN A 178 -7.03 -14.21 10.23
CA ASN A 178 -7.30 -14.80 8.93
C ASN A 178 -8.02 -16.13 9.11
N ILE A 179 -9.09 -16.39 8.37
CA ILE A 179 -9.89 -17.62 8.47
C ILE A 179 -9.06 -18.87 8.13
N ASN A 180 -8.20 -18.78 7.14
CA ASN A 180 -7.44 -19.94 6.65
C ASN A 180 -6.31 -20.38 7.60
N HIS A 181 -6.06 -19.66 8.67
CA HIS A 181 -5.03 -19.97 9.68
C HIS A 181 -5.60 -20.48 11.00
N SER A 182 -6.77 -21.11 11.01
CA SER A 182 -7.40 -21.66 12.21
C SER A 182 -6.59 -22.79 12.89
N GLN A 183 -5.51 -23.29 12.29
CA GLN A 183 -4.68 -24.36 12.89
C GLN A 183 -3.20 -24.02 13.08
N CYS A 184 -2.68 -22.93 12.55
CA CYS A 184 -1.27 -22.57 12.78
C CYS A 184 -1.06 -21.07 12.71
N SER A 185 -0.94 -20.46 13.88
CA SER A 185 -0.23 -19.21 14.16
C SER A 185 -0.32 -18.08 13.12
N SER A 186 -0.86 -16.98 13.56
CA SER A 186 -0.54 -15.61 13.14
C SER A 186 -0.16 -15.42 11.66
N ARG A 187 -0.92 -14.54 10.99
CA ARG A 187 -0.58 -13.96 9.69
C ARG A 187 0.93 -13.70 9.60
N ARG A 188 1.58 -14.17 8.55
CA ARG A 188 3.01 -13.92 8.35
C ARG A 188 3.23 -12.43 8.11
N LEU A 189 4.34 -11.88 8.59
CA LEU A 189 4.66 -10.45 8.48
C LEU A 189 4.61 -9.90 7.05
N LYS A 190 4.65 -10.78 6.06
CA LYS A 190 4.76 -10.43 4.63
C LYS A 190 3.56 -10.88 3.80
N ASP A 191 2.53 -11.43 4.43
CA ASP A 191 1.28 -11.77 3.74
C ASP A 191 0.49 -10.48 3.52
N SER A 192 0.07 -10.24 2.30
CA SER A 192 -0.60 -8.99 1.91
C SER A 192 -1.81 -9.27 1.03
N PHE A 193 -2.92 -8.63 1.36
CA PHE A 193 -4.12 -8.61 0.53
C PHE A 193 -4.21 -7.29 -0.21
N HIS A 194 -4.49 -7.35 -1.50
CA HIS A 194 -4.52 -6.19 -2.38
C HIS A 194 -5.86 -6.07 -3.09
N GLY A 195 -6.44 -4.87 -3.06
CA GLY A 195 -7.54 -4.50 -3.94
C GLY A 195 -7.02 -3.96 -5.26
N VAL A 196 -7.78 -4.23 -6.33
CA VAL A 196 -7.59 -3.64 -7.66
C VAL A 196 -8.76 -2.72 -7.93
N PHE A 197 -8.45 -1.51 -8.36
CA PHE A 197 -9.39 -0.41 -8.48
C PHE A 197 -9.32 0.22 -9.86
N HIS A 198 -10.45 0.76 -10.30
CA HIS A 198 -10.53 1.63 -11.46
C HIS A 198 -10.99 3.01 -11.02
N THR A 199 -10.22 4.03 -11.41
CA THR A 199 -10.47 5.42 -11.07
C THR A 199 -10.32 6.28 -12.33
N LYS A 200 -11.13 7.33 -12.44
CA LYS A 200 -10.98 8.31 -13.51
C LYS A 200 -10.54 9.65 -12.89
N VAL A 201 -9.49 10.22 -13.43
CA VAL A 201 -8.93 11.52 -13.03
C VAL A 201 -9.01 12.45 -14.23
N GLY A 202 -9.98 13.34 -14.25
CA GLY A 202 -10.32 14.11 -15.44
C GLY A 202 -10.69 13.18 -16.61
N SER A 203 -9.95 13.27 -17.71
CA SER A 203 -10.13 12.37 -18.88
C SER A 203 -9.37 11.06 -18.79
N HIS A 204 -8.50 10.86 -17.80
CA HIS A 204 -7.61 9.71 -17.70
C HIS A 204 -8.21 8.58 -16.87
N ARG A 205 -8.20 7.37 -17.41
CA ARG A 205 -8.66 6.14 -16.75
C ARG A 205 -7.46 5.42 -16.17
N ILE A 206 -7.49 5.18 -14.87
CA ILE A 206 -6.36 4.62 -14.14
C ILE A 206 -6.78 3.30 -13.50
N LEU A 207 -6.06 2.24 -13.84
CA LEU A 207 -6.09 0.99 -13.11
C LEU A 207 -5.01 1.06 -12.03
N HIS A 208 -5.39 0.84 -10.79
CA HIS A 208 -4.41 0.86 -9.71
C HIS A 208 -4.67 -0.23 -8.69
N ALA A 209 -3.63 -0.61 -7.95
CA ALA A 209 -3.75 -1.56 -6.87
C ALA A 209 -3.21 -0.95 -5.57
N GLY A 210 -3.83 -1.34 -4.47
CA GLY A 210 -3.43 -0.91 -3.15
C GLY A 210 -3.61 -2.00 -2.12
N TYR A 211 -2.79 -1.91 -1.09
CA TYR A 211 -2.86 -2.77 0.07
C TYR A 211 -4.13 -2.48 0.87
N LEU A 212 -4.80 -3.55 1.30
CA LEU A 212 -5.96 -3.52 2.19
C LEU A 212 -5.60 -4.24 3.49
N ASP A 213 -5.72 -3.55 4.62
CA ASP A 213 -5.28 -4.09 5.91
C ASP A 213 -6.16 -5.26 6.35
N CYS A 214 -7.48 -5.07 6.46
CA CYS A 214 -8.46 -6.10 6.78
C CYS A 214 -9.89 -5.60 6.52
N VAL A 215 -10.88 -6.46 6.69
CA VAL A 215 -12.29 -6.08 6.79
C VAL A 215 -12.68 -5.80 8.24
N GLU A 216 -13.80 -5.09 8.44
CA GLU A 216 -14.28 -4.61 9.73
C GLU A 216 -14.59 -5.75 10.71
N SER A 217 -15.13 -6.85 10.22
CA SER A 217 -15.52 -8.01 11.02
C SER A 217 -15.51 -9.31 10.22
N GLU A 218 -15.64 -10.44 10.90
CA GLU A 218 -15.69 -11.76 10.27
C GLU A 218 -16.87 -11.90 9.31
N GLN A 219 -18.02 -11.28 9.60
CA GLN A 219 -19.21 -11.32 8.77
C GLN A 219 -18.98 -10.66 7.39
N GLU A 220 -18.07 -9.69 7.31
CA GLU A 220 -17.73 -9.05 6.03
C GLU A 220 -17.10 -10.02 5.03
N LEU A 221 -16.44 -11.09 5.50
CA LEU A 221 -15.77 -12.07 4.65
C LEU A 221 -16.72 -12.88 3.74
N THR A 222 -18.00 -12.96 4.11
CA THR A 222 -19.04 -13.66 3.35
C THR A 222 -19.61 -12.83 2.21
N LYS A 223 -19.35 -11.51 2.20
CA LYS A 223 -19.89 -10.59 1.20
C LYS A 223 -19.11 -10.62 -0.12
N PRO A 224 -19.73 -10.17 -1.22
CA PRO A 224 -19.00 -9.81 -2.44
C PRO A 224 -17.90 -8.77 -2.14
N PHE A 225 -16.80 -8.83 -2.86
CA PHE A 225 -15.61 -7.97 -2.61
C PHE A 225 -15.92 -6.46 -2.65
N ASP A 226 -16.77 -6.06 -3.56
CA ASP A 226 -17.20 -4.67 -3.77
C ASP A 226 -18.10 -4.14 -2.64
N GLU A 227 -18.78 -5.03 -1.90
CA GLU A 227 -19.66 -4.70 -0.77
C GLU A 227 -18.96 -4.79 0.59
N MET A 228 -17.76 -5.41 0.66
CA MET A 228 -17.03 -5.56 1.92
C MET A 228 -16.66 -4.22 2.52
N LYS A 229 -16.81 -4.09 3.83
CA LYS A 229 -16.33 -2.95 4.60
C LYS A 229 -14.89 -3.17 5.03
N PHE A 230 -13.98 -2.46 4.39
CA PHE A 230 -12.57 -2.49 4.74
C PHE A 230 -12.22 -1.41 5.77
N VAL A 231 -11.21 -1.71 6.60
CA VAL A 231 -10.61 -0.75 7.53
C VAL A 231 -9.13 -0.61 7.24
N SER A 232 -8.60 0.58 7.49
CA SER A 232 -7.17 0.86 7.35
C SER A 232 -6.55 1.07 8.72
N ILE A 233 -5.52 0.29 9.06
CA ILE A 233 -4.87 0.31 10.37
C ILE A 233 -3.68 1.25 10.33
N LYS A 234 -3.65 2.23 11.24
CA LYS A 234 -2.58 3.23 11.30
C LYS A 234 -2.03 3.36 12.72
N LYS A 235 -0.71 3.18 12.80
CA LYS A 235 0.03 3.41 14.04
C LYS A 235 0.35 4.90 14.21
N PHE A 236 0.20 5.40 15.42
CA PHE A 236 0.74 6.69 15.79
C PHE A 236 1.39 6.69 17.18
N ASN A 237 2.31 7.63 17.43
CA ASN A 237 3.02 7.70 18.69
C ASN A 237 2.28 8.59 19.68
N ALA A 238 2.04 8.09 20.89
CA ALA A 238 1.35 8.78 21.97
C ALA A 238 2.07 10.07 22.45
N SER A 239 3.39 10.12 22.33
CA SER A 239 4.20 11.27 22.76
C SER A 239 4.15 12.46 21.81
N ARG A 240 3.64 12.28 20.59
CA ARG A 240 3.44 13.39 19.64
C ARG A 240 2.04 13.94 19.83
N GLN A 241 1.93 15.14 20.38
CA GLN A 241 0.64 15.82 20.61
C GLN A 241 -0.08 16.21 19.32
N SER A 242 0.64 16.39 18.22
CA SER A 242 0.04 16.66 16.92
C SER A 242 0.58 15.71 15.85
N HIS A 243 -0.34 15.06 15.12
CA HIS A 243 0.03 14.51 13.82
C HIS A 243 0.32 15.68 12.88
N SER A 244 1.40 15.57 12.11
CA SER A 244 1.58 16.51 11.02
C SER A 244 0.35 16.40 10.10
N THR A 245 -0.16 17.53 9.65
CA THR A 245 -1.24 17.60 8.65
C THR A 245 -0.93 16.69 7.46
N PHE A 246 0.34 16.64 7.06
CA PHE A 246 0.84 15.75 6.03
C PHE A 246 0.59 14.26 6.32
N GLN A 247 0.76 13.79 7.57
CA GLN A 247 0.49 12.38 7.91
C GLN A 247 -1.00 12.05 7.79
N ALA A 248 -1.87 12.96 8.23
CA ALA A 248 -3.32 12.81 8.11
C ALA A 248 -3.75 12.74 6.63
N TYR A 249 -3.20 13.63 5.79
CA TYR A 249 -3.44 13.60 4.34
C TYR A 249 -2.95 12.30 3.69
N ASN A 250 -1.79 11.79 4.08
CA ASN A 250 -1.30 10.51 3.56
C ASN A 250 -2.23 9.35 3.91
N TRP A 251 -2.76 9.30 5.12
CA TRP A 251 -3.71 8.27 5.54
C TRP A 251 -5.02 8.37 4.79
N TRP A 252 -5.56 9.59 4.74
CA TRP A 252 -6.80 9.88 4.03
C TRP A 252 -6.69 9.56 2.53
N SER A 253 -5.61 9.98 1.87
CA SER A 253 -5.41 9.73 0.43
C SER A 253 -5.34 8.23 0.13
N LEU A 254 -4.61 7.45 0.95
CA LEU A 254 -4.55 6.00 0.76
C LEU A 254 -5.89 5.33 1.00
N ALA A 255 -6.63 5.73 2.05
CA ALA A 255 -7.96 5.22 2.36
C ALA A 255 -8.93 5.56 1.21
N LYS A 256 -8.93 6.82 0.75
CA LYS A 256 -9.76 7.27 -0.38
C LYS A 256 -9.49 6.48 -1.65
N LEU A 257 -8.21 6.26 -2.01
CA LEU A 257 -7.80 5.48 -3.19
C LEU A 257 -8.09 3.98 -3.06
N ALA A 258 -8.37 3.48 -1.87
CA ALA A 258 -8.73 2.09 -1.61
C ALA A 258 -10.23 1.89 -1.33
N ALA A 259 -11.06 2.94 -1.47
CA ALA A 259 -12.47 2.96 -1.09
C ALA A 259 -12.69 2.45 0.35
N VAL A 260 -11.84 2.92 1.28
CA VAL A 260 -11.88 2.58 2.71
C VAL A 260 -12.36 3.81 3.47
N ASP A 261 -13.45 3.67 4.20
CA ASP A 261 -14.08 4.78 4.92
C ASP A 261 -13.63 4.87 6.40
N THR A 262 -13.12 3.76 6.94
CA THR A 262 -12.76 3.67 8.37
C THR A 262 -11.26 3.54 8.56
N ILE A 263 -10.69 4.37 9.43
CA ILE A 263 -9.28 4.31 9.83
C ILE A 263 -9.19 3.96 11.31
N VAL A 264 -8.66 2.76 11.59
CA VAL A 264 -8.33 2.32 12.94
C VAL A 264 -6.99 2.91 13.35
N ARG A 265 -7.00 3.79 14.35
CA ARG A 265 -5.80 4.46 14.86
C ARG A 265 -5.30 3.80 16.12
N VAL A 266 -4.11 3.23 16.07
CA VAL A 266 -3.50 2.53 17.19
C VAL A 266 -2.44 3.40 17.83
N LYS A 267 -2.73 3.87 19.05
CA LYS A 267 -1.86 4.73 19.84
C LYS A 267 -0.87 3.87 20.62
N CYS A 268 0.41 4.01 20.28
CA CYS A 268 1.51 3.35 21.01
C CYS A 268 2.28 4.35 21.87
N ASP A 269 2.82 3.89 22.98
CA ASP A 269 3.77 4.65 23.81
C ASP A 269 5.18 4.63 23.19
N TRP A 270 6.15 5.11 23.98
CA TRP A 270 7.54 5.15 23.58
C TRP A 270 8.13 3.75 23.35
N ASP A 271 7.71 2.75 24.12
CA ASP A 271 8.20 1.36 24.02
C ASP A 271 7.40 0.51 23.04
N PHE A 272 6.55 1.15 22.23
CA PHE A 272 5.65 0.53 21.26
C PHE A 272 4.60 -0.41 21.85
N MET A 273 4.25 -0.20 23.13
CA MET A 273 3.09 -0.81 23.76
C MET A 273 1.82 -0.06 23.35
N VAL A 274 0.79 -0.79 22.93
CA VAL A 274 -0.51 -0.19 22.61
C VAL A 274 -1.16 0.37 23.87
N LYS A 275 -1.60 1.62 23.82
CA LYS A 275 -2.30 2.32 24.94
C LYS A 275 -3.78 2.55 24.63
N LYS A 276 -4.11 2.74 23.37
CA LYS A 276 -5.47 3.02 22.95
C LYS A 276 -5.65 2.68 21.48
N ILE A 277 -6.84 2.21 21.14
CA ILE A 277 -7.29 2.02 19.75
C ILE A 277 -8.53 2.89 19.57
N ASP A 278 -8.51 3.76 18.57
CA ASP A 278 -9.62 4.63 18.16
C ASP A 278 -10.08 4.21 16.76
N ILE A 279 -11.38 4.14 16.54
CA ILE A 279 -12.01 3.82 15.25
C ILE A 279 -12.72 5.07 14.76
#